data_a5e346eac6b4cd4acb886b7085b9cc3c
#
_entry.id   a5e346eac6b4cd4acb886b7085b9cc3c
#
_cell.length_a   1.000
_cell.length_b   1.000
_cell.length_c   1.000
_cell.angle_alpha   90.00
_cell.angle_beta   90.00
_cell.angle_gamma   90.00
#
_symmetry.space_group_name_H-M   'P 1'
#
loop_
_entity.id
_entity.type
_entity.pdbx_description
1 polymer ?
#
loop_
_entity_poly.entity_id
_entity_poly.type
_entity_poly.pdbx_seq_one_letter_code
_entity_poly.pdbx_strand_id
1 'polypeptide(L)'
;MTCTVTVLPAGRKLSAQPGENLLTLLRSANLAPEAPCGGNGKCGKCTVLIGGKPVLACGYTVSGDVTVHVTAAKTHARILTDGYGAEVELQPLRDGAMAAFDIGTTTVVCYLLEAGTGHLLAAASAVNPQQSYGADVISRIQRALAGEMEAQTRLIREQMGSLLGDACRQAGVLPETVGVISVVGNPCMQQLFLGIMPENLAKIPFAPVLTKAEVGEAGDIFPCCPHAALVTVPDISGYVGADTVGCVLASGLDREEKRTLLVDIGTNGEMVLGNRERMIVCATAAGPALEGAKIRFGMRGEPG
;
A
#
# COMPACT_ATOMS: atom_id res chain seq x y z
N MET A 1 -22.11 4.92 28.62
CA MET A 1 -20.80 5.09 29.31
C MET A 1 -19.72 4.68 28.33
N THR A 2 -18.68 5.47 28.15
CA THR A 2 -17.53 5.14 27.30
C THR A 2 -16.42 4.54 28.16
N CYS A 3 -15.68 3.59 27.62
CA CYS A 3 -14.49 3.01 28.25
C CYS A 3 -13.23 3.66 27.69
N THR A 4 -12.17 3.68 28.48
CA THR A 4 -10.86 4.20 28.06
C THR A 4 -9.90 3.06 27.77
N VAL A 5 -9.39 2.97 26.55
CA VAL A 5 -8.32 2.05 26.17
C VAL A 5 -6.99 2.80 26.11
N THR A 6 -6.10 2.52 27.06
CA THR A 6 -4.75 3.10 27.08
C THR A 6 -3.80 2.19 26.29
N VAL A 7 -3.19 2.70 25.21
CA VAL A 7 -2.32 1.92 24.32
C VAL A 7 -0.86 2.25 24.57
N LEU A 8 -0.08 1.24 24.95
CA LEU A 8 1.36 1.32 25.23
C LEU A 8 2.14 0.57 24.15
N PRO A 9 3.38 1.01 23.80
CA PRO A 9 4.15 2.11 24.36
C PRO A 9 3.75 3.50 23.84
N ALA A 10 2.77 3.61 22.91
CA ALA A 10 2.39 4.88 22.28
C ALA A 10 1.84 5.94 23.26
N GLY A 11 1.45 5.53 24.48
CA GLY A 11 0.89 6.42 25.50
C GLY A 11 -0.47 7.04 25.14
N ARG A 12 -1.13 6.56 24.06
CA ARG A 12 -2.40 7.13 23.59
C ARG A 12 -3.60 6.53 24.34
N LYS A 13 -4.57 7.40 24.62
CA LYS A 13 -5.85 7.00 25.22
C LYS A 13 -6.95 7.07 24.14
N LEU A 14 -7.64 5.97 23.92
CA LEU A 14 -8.73 5.84 22.96
C LEU A 14 -10.03 5.69 23.72
N SER A 15 -11.09 6.31 23.22
CA SER A 15 -12.45 6.14 23.75
C SER A 15 -13.12 5.00 23.00
N ALA A 16 -13.68 4.05 23.72
CA ALA A 16 -14.38 2.88 23.18
C ALA A 16 -15.80 2.79 23.72
N GLN A 17 -16.72 2.25 22.95
CA GLN A 17 -18.02 1.84 23.43
C GLN A 17 -17.92 0.42 24.04
N PRO A 18 -18.64 0.12 25.14
CA PRO A 18 -18.76 -1.26 25.61
C PRO A 18 -19.31 -2.15 24.50
N GLY A 19 -18.63 -3.26 24.22
CA GLY A 19 -18.95 -4.16 23.11
C GLY A 19 -18.12 -3.94 21.85
N GLU A 20 -17.32 -2.88 21.79
CA GLU A 20 -16.46 -2.59 20.64
C GLU A 20 -15.27 -3.56 20.54
N ASN A 21 -14.94 -3.98 19.31
CA ASN A 21 -13.83 -4.88 19.07
C ASN A 21 -12.49 -4.14 19.17
N LEU A 22 -11.56 -4.68 19.96
CA LEU A 22 -10.28 -4.03 20.22
C LEU A 22 -9.43 -3.85 18.95
N LEU A 23 -9.39 -4.82 18.04
CA LEU A 23 -8.61 -4.69 16.80
C LEU A 23 -9.16 -3.57 15.91
N THR A 24 -10.48 -3.46 15.82
CA THR A 24 -11.15 -2.38 15.07
C THR A 24 -10.82 -1.01 15.65
N LEU A 25 -10.89 -0.87 16.98
CA LEU A 25 -10.52 0.36 17.66
C LEU A 25 -9.06 0.75 17.43
N LEU A 26 -8.15 -0.23 17.54
CA LEU A 26 -6.71 0.02 17.32
C LEU A 26 -6.43 0.39 15.86
N ARG A 27 -7.13 -0.20 14.89
CA ARG A 27 -7.04 0.17 13.45
C ARG A 27 -7.46 1.61 13.21
N SER A 28 -8.59 2.02 13.76
CA SER A 28 -9.08 3.40 13.59
C SER A 28 -8.11 4.45 14.12
N ALA A 29 -7.27 4.06 15.09
CA ALA A 29 -6.26 4.91 15.70
C ALA A 29 -4.85 4.76 15.08
N ASN A 30 -4.68 3.91 14.05
CA ASN A 30 -3.39 3.54 13.46
C ASN A 30 -2.40 2.96 14.48
N LEU A 31 -2.89 2.14 15.41
CA LEU A 31 -2.12 1.49 16.47
C LEU A 31 -2.30 -0.03 16.48
N ALA A 32 -2.91 -0.59 15.43
CA ALA A 32 -3.20 -2.02 15.38
C ALA A 32 -1.93 -2.84 15.15
N PRO A 33 -1.79 -3.99 15.83
CA PRO A 33 -0.81 -4.99 15.46
C PRO A 33 -1.15 -5.60 14.10
N GLU A 34 -0.20 -6.30 13.51
CA GLU A 34 -0.42 -7.04 12.28
C GLU A 34 -1.59 -8.02 12.41
N ALA A 35 -2.44 -8.04 11.39
CA ALA A 35 -3.57 -8.96 11.35
C ALA A 35 -3.72 -9.57 9.94
N PRO A 36 -2.76 -10.38 9.46
CA PRO A 36 -2.72 -10.89 8.10
C PRO A 36 -3.95 -11.70 7.69
N CYS A 37 -4.68 -12.27 8.63
CA CYS A 37 -5.95 -12.92 8.35
C CYS A 37 -7.16 -11.96 8.34
N GLY A 38 -6.94 -10.64 8.30
CA GLY A 38 -8.01 -9.65 8.36
C GLY A 38 -8.76 -9.58 9.70
N GLY A 39 -8.26 -10.24 10.75
CA GLY A 39 -8.91 -10.28 12.06
C GLY A 39 -9.83 -11.50 12.29
N ASN A 40 -9.70 -12.53 11.46
CA ASN A 40 -10.54 -13.75 11.53
C ASN A 40 -10.09 -14.77 12.61
N GLY A 41 -9.20 -14.41 13.52
CA GLY A 41 -8.75 -15.26 14.63
C GLY A 41 -7.82 -16.43 14.25
N LYS A 42 -7.46 -16.57 12.95
CA LYS A 42 -6.77 -17.77 12.43
C LYS A 42 -5.25 -17.70 12.54
N CYS A 43 -4.64 -16.51 12.43
CA CYS A 43 -3.19 -16.37 12.31
C CYS A 43 -2.45 -16.17 13.64
N GLY A 44 -3.13 -15.74 14.70
CA GLY A 44 -2.54 -15.44 16.00
C GLY A 44 -1.64 -14.18 16.05
N LYS A 45 -1.48 -13.46 14.93
CA LYS A 45 -0.51 -12.35 14.82
C LYS A 45 -0.97 -11.05 15.50
N CYS A 46 -2.27 -10.84 15.68
CA CYS A 46 -2.81 -9.67 16.36
C CYS A 46 -2.76 -9.77 17.90
N THR A 47 -1.76 -10.48 18.44
CA THR A 47 -1.58 -10.64 19.88
C THR A 47 -1.11 -9.33 20.52
N VAL A 48 -1.79 -8.93 21.58
CA VAL A 48 -1.45 -7.80 22.46
C VAL A 48 -1.40 -8.30 23.90
N LEU A 49 -0.79 -7.55 24.80
CA LEU A 49 -0.79 -7.90 26.22
C LEU A 49 -1.80 -7.04 26.98
N ILE A 50 -2.69 -7.70 27.70
CA ILE A 50 -3.66 -7.08 28.61
C ILE A 50 -3.43 -7.65 30.01
N GLY A 51 -3.10 -6.79 30.97
CA GLY A 51 -2.71 -7.24 32.32
C GLY A 51 -1.55 -8.24 32.31
N GLY A 52 -0.60 -8.09 31.36
CA GLY A 52 0.53 -8.98 31.19
C GLY A 52 0.24 -10.31 30.50
N LYS A 53 -1.01 -10.57 30.13
CA LYS A 53 -1.43 -11.83 29.45
C LYS A 53 -1.59 -11.60 27.95
N PRO A 54 -1.16 -12.54 27.10
CA PRO A 54 -1.35 -12.45 25.65
C PRO A 54 -2.82 -12.69 25.29
N VAL A 55 -3.38 -11.78 24.49
CA VAL A 55 -4.76 -11.81 24.01
C VAL A 55 -4.79 -11.47 22.52
N LEU A 56 -5.62 -12.15 21.74
CA LEU A 56 -5.85 -11.78 20.35
C LEU A 56 -6.76 -10.56 20.28
N ALA A 57 -6.26 -9.43 19.76
CA ALA A 57 -7.04 -8.20 19.65
C ALA A 57 -8.32 -8.38 18.82
N CYS A 58 -8.28 -9.24 17.78
CA CYS A 58 -9.47 -9.54 16.97
C CYS A 58 -10.56 -10.32 17.70
N GLY A 59 -10.23 -11.03 18.77
CA GLY A 59 -11.17 -11.76 19.60
C GLY A 59 -11.56 -11.04 20.90
N TYR A 60 -10.99 -9.86 21.16
CA TYR A 60 -11.22 -9.13 22.40
C TYR A 60 -12.26 -8.04 22.23
N THR A 61 -13.25 -8.07 23.11
CA THR A 61 -14.33 -7.07 23.18
C THR A 61 -14.09 -6.17 24.40
N VAL A 62 -14.04 -4.86 24.18
CA VAL A 62 -13.85 -3.88 25.25
C VAL A 62 -15.11 -3.83 26.12
N SER A 63 -14.96 -4.09 27.42
CA SER A 63 -16.07 -4.08 28.38
C SER A 63 -15.87 -3.09 29.53
N GLY A 64 -14.72 -2.44 29.60
CA GLY A 64 -14.34 -1.48 30.63
C GLY A 64 -12.99 -0.84 30.32
N ASP A 65 -12.50 0.00 31.22
CA ASP A 65 -11.18 0.63 31.07
C ASP A 65 -10.08 -0.44 31.04
N VAL A 66 -9.18 -0.34 30.07
CA VAL A 66 -8.15 -1.34 29.85
C VAL A 66 -6.84 -0.71 29.35
N THR A 67 -5.73 -1.27 29.82
CA THR A 67 -4.40 -0.94 29.28
C THR A 67 -3.90 -2.07 28.40
N VAL A 68 -3.56 -1.72 27.16
CA VAL A 68 -3.14 -2.64 26.11
C VAL A 68 -1.71 -2.35 25.72
N HIS A 69 -0.83 -3.34 25.80
CA HIS A 69 0.52 -3.25 25.24
C HIS A 69 0.52 -3.86 23.83
N VAL A 70 0.69 -3.02 22.85
CA VAL A 70 0.91 -3.44 21.47
C VAL A 70 2.41 -3.63 21.29
N THR A 71 2.85 -4.86 21.10
CA THR A 71 4.23 -5.13 20.67
C THR A 71 4.40 -4.62 19.27
N ALA A 72 5.14 -3.53 19.09
CA ALA A 72 5.49 -3.04 17.76
C ALA A 72 6.24 -4.17 17.03
N ALA A 73 5.76 -4.54 15.86
CA ALA A 73 6.56 -5.33 14.94
C ALA A 73 7.78 -4.47 14.59
N LYS A 74 8.97 -4.90 14.98
CA LYS A 74 10.22 -4.29 14.56
C LYS A 74 10.47 -4.68 13.11
N THR A 75 9.78 -4.06 12.18
CA THR A 75 10.03 -4.25 10.75
C THR A 75 10.98 -3.17 10.28
N HIS A 76 12.26 -3.38 10.45
CA HIS A 76 13.30 -2.72 9.68
C HIS A 76 13.72 -3.64 8.51
N ALA A 77 12.76 -4.19 7.77
CA ALA A 77 13.06 -4.83 6.52
C ALA A 77 13.65 -3.74 5.59
N ARG A 78 14.87 -3.98 5.07
CA ARG A 78 15.46 -3.10 4.06
C ARG A 78 14.66 -3.28 2.78
N ILE A 79 13.84 -2.28 2.47
CA ILE A 79 13.12 -2.21 1.21
C ILE A 79 14.13 -1.75 0.15
N LEU A 80 14.22 -2.49 -0.96
CA LEU A 80 15.06 -2.09 -2.08
C LEU A 80 14.44 -0.85 -2.72
N THR A 81 15.25 0.20 -2.86
CA THR A 81 14.89 1.47 -3.50
C THR A 81 15.74 1.73 -4.75
N ASP A 82 16.70 0.83 -5.03
CA ASP A 82 17.51 0.91 -6.23
C ASP A 82 16.73 0.27 -7.39
N GLY A 83 16.42 1.05 -8.40
CA GLY A 83 15.68 0.63 -9.58
C GLY A 83 16.52 0.62 -10.84
N TYR A 84 15.98 0.00 -11.89
CA TYR A 84 16.52 0.05 -13.23
C TYR A 84 16.25 1.45 -13.84
N GLY A 85 17.29 2.17 -14.21
CA GLY A 85 17.16 3.45 -14.91
C GLY A 85 16.84 3.22 -16.38
N ALA A 86 15.63 3.53 -16.81
CA ALA A 86 15.28 3.56 -18.22
C ALA A 86 15.64 4.92 -18.84
N GLU A 87 16.27 4.92 -20.02
CA GLU A 87 16.41 6.14 -20.81
C GLU A 87 15.06 6.46 -21.46
N VAL A 88 14.45 7.57 -21.02
CA VAL A 88 13.18 8.06 -21.56
C VAL A 88 13.29 9.51 -21.96
N GLU A 89 12.60 9.90 -23.02
CA GLU A 89 12.43 11.30 -23.37
C GLU A 89 11.51 11.96 -22.34
N LEU A 90 12.02 12.97 -21.66
CA LEU A 90 11.30 13.63 -20.57
C LEU A 90 10.41 14.75 -21.13
N GLN A 91 9.11 14.66 -20.83
CA GLN A 91 8.12 15.68 -21.13
C GLN A 91 7.30 15.95 -19.87
N PRO A 92 7.86 16.67 -18.88
CA PRO A 92 7.18 16.88 -17.61
C PRO A 92 5.89 17.69 -17.80
N LEU A 93 4.81 17.25 -17.15
CA LEU A 93 3.52 17.96 -17.16
C LEU A 93 3.62 19.32 -16.45
N ARG A 94 4.48 19.41 -15.46
CA ARG A 94 4.77 20.62 -14.66
C ARG A 94 6.23 20.65 -14.25
N ASP A 95 6.77 21.84 -14.05
CA ASP A 95 8.13 22.04 -13.56
C ASP A 95 8.27 21.66 -12.08
N GLY A 96 9.50 21.57 -11.59
CA GLY A 96 9.84 21.31 -10.21
C GLY A 96 10.27 19.86 -9.97
N ALA A 97 9.91 19.30 -8.84
CA ALA A 97 10.12 17.89 -8.53
C ALA A 97 8.93 17.03 -8.95
N MET A 98 9.17 15.75 -9.20
CA MET A 98 8.12 14.74 -9.41
C MET A 98 8.24 13.67 -8.35
N ALA A 99 7.09 13.23 -7.81
CA ALA A 99 7.02 12.06 -6.94
C ALA A 99 6.38 10.89 -7.70
N ALA A 100 7.02 9.71 -7.64
CA ALA A 100 6.46 8.47 -8.16
C ALA A 100 6.21 7.50 -7.01
N PHE A 101 4.98 7.04 -6.86
CA PHE A 101 4.61 6.07 -5.84
C PHE A 101 4.32 4.71 -6.44
N ASP A 102 4.88 3.68 -5.82
CA ASP A 102 4.46 2.30 -5.99
C ASP A 102 3.73 1.84 -4.71
N ILE A 103 2.43 1.55 -4.86
CA ILE A 103 1.59 1.05 -3.77
C ILE A 103 1.51 -0.47 -3.87
N GLY A 104 2.52 -1.14 -3.36
CA GLY A 104 2.51 -2.60 -3.24
C GLY A 104 1.57 -3.08 -2.13
N THR A 105 1.15 -4.34 -2.20
CA THR A 105 0.36 -4.99 -1.14
C THR A 105 1.13 -5.03 0.18
N THR A 106 2.45 -5.21 0.13
CA THR A 106 3.32 -5.35 1.32
C THR A 106 4.06 -4.06 1.65
N THR A 107 4.54 -3.35 0.65
CA THR A 107 5.40 -2.16 0.79
C THR A 107 4.87 -1.00 -0.02
N VAL A 108 5.20 0.22 0.40
CA VAL A 108 4.93 1.45 -0.34
C VAL A 108 6.25 2.17 -0.52
N VAL A 109 6.54 2.59 -1.74
CA VAL A 109 7.76 3.32 -2.06
C VAL A 109 7.39 4.66 -2.70
N CYS A 110 8.13 5.69 -2.34
CA CYS A 110 8.10 7.02 -2.95
C CYS A 110 9.48 7.34 -3.53
N TYR A 111 9.56 7.60 -4.81
CA TYR A 111 10.73 8.17 -5.48
C TYR A 111 10.48 9.65 -5.75
N LEU A 112 11.42 10.50 -5.35
CA LEU A 112 11.41 11.92 -5.67
C LEU A 112 12.48 12.18 -6.75
N LEU A 113 12.05 12.73 -7.87
CA LEU A 113 12.87 12.97 -9.05
C LEU A 113 12.84 14.45 -9.44
N GLU A 114 13.89 14.91 -10.10
CA GLU A 114 13.91 16.21 -10.78
C GLU A 114 13.15 16.10 -12.11
N ALA A 115 12.14 16.95 -12.32
CA ALA A 115 11.25 16.84 -13.48
C ALA A 115 11.98 17.01 -14.82
N GLY A 116 12.95 17.94 -14.89
CA GLY A 116 13.65 18.27 -16.13
C GLY A 116 14.67 17.23 -16.57
N THR A 117 15.23 16.44 -15.66
CA THR A 117 16.33 15.48 -15.91
C THR A 117 15.97 14.04 -15.61
N GLY A 118 14.89 13.80 -14.83
CA GLY A 118 14.56 12.48 -14.30
C GLY A 118 15.55 11.97 -13.25
N HIS A 119 16.47 12.81 -12.78
CA HIS A 119 17.45 12.41 -11.76
C HIS A 119 16.77 12.10 -10.45
N LEU A 120 17.11 10.96 -9.85
CA LEU A 120 16.62 10.57 -8.53
C LEU A 120 17.23 11.46 -7.45
N LEU A 121 16.38 12.23 -6.76
CA LEU A 121 16.78 13.12 -5.67
C LEU A 121 16.77 12.40 -4.32
N ALA A 122 15.74 11.59 -4.06
CA ALA A 122 15.60 10.81 -2.85
C ALA A 122 14.61 9.65 -3.04
N ALA A 123 14.68 8.66 -2.16
CA ALA A 123 13.68 7.60 -2.08
C ALA A 123 13.31 7.34 -0.61
N ALA A 124 12.02 7.14 -0.35
CA ALA A 124 11.50 6.77 0.96
C ALA A 124 10.55 5.57 0.82
N SER A 125 10.58 4.68 1.79
CA SER A 125 9.75 3.47 1.74
C SER A 125 9.28 3.05 3.11
N ALA A 126 8.13 2.39 3.15
CA ALA A 126 7.57 1.81 4.36
C ALA A 126 6.76 0.55 4.07
N VAL A 127 6.50 -0.21 5.11
CA VAL A 127 5.51 -1.29 5.06
C VAL A 127 4.12 -0.70 4.85
N ASN A 128 3.32 -1.31 3.97
CA ASN A 128 1.95 -0.86 3.72
C ASN A 128 1.08 -1.03 4.99
N PRO A 129 0.57 0.06 5.59
CA PRO A 129 -0.16 0.02 6.87
C PRO A 129 -1.49 -0.72 6.76
N GLN A 130 -2.02 -0.90 5.54
CA GLN A 130 -3.23 -1.69 5.29
C GLN A 130 -3.05 -3.19 5.60
N GLN A 131 -1.82 -3.66 5.92
CA GLN A 131 -1.60 -5.02 6.42
C GLN A 131 -2.39 -5.35 7.69
N SER A 132 -2.78 -4.34 8.47
CA SER A 132 -3.67 -4.51 9.60
C SER A 132 -5.08 -4.99 9.20
N TYR A 133 -5.48 -4.76 7.94
CA TYR A 133 -6.75 -5.21 7.36
C TYR A 133 -6.64 -6.53 6.60
N GLY A 134 -5.44 -6.93 6.22
CA GLY A 134 -5.15 -8.19 5.55
C GLY A 134 -3.78 -8.17 4.88
N ALA A 135 -3.14 -9.35 4.82
CA ALA A 135 -1.84 -9.51 4.17
C ALA A 135 -1.95 -9.56 2.64
N ASP A 136 -3.14 -9.85 2.11
CA ASP A 136 -3.42 -10.02 0.69
C ASP A 136 -4.59 -9.13 0.22
N VAL A 137 -4.70 -9.02 -1.09
CA VAL A 137 -5.71 -8.20 -1.77
C VAL A 137 -7.14 -8.63 -1.39
N ILE A 138 -7.41 -9.94 -1.38
CA ILE A 138 -8.75 -10.48 -1.12
C ILE A 138 -9.23 -10.14 0.29
N SER A 139 -8.35 -10.29 1.28
CA SER A 139 -8.66 -9.92 2.67
C SER A 139 -8.99 -8.44 2.80
N ARG A 140 -8.27 -7.54 2.11
CA ARG A 140 -8.53 -6.09 2.11
C ARG A 140 -9.85 -5.74 1.43
N ILE A 141 -10.17 -6.37 0.30
CA ILE A 141 -11.47 -6.22 -0.38
C ILE A 141 -12.60 -6.62 0.57
N GLN A 142 -12.51 -7.79 1.21
CA GLN A 142 -13.52 -8.26 2.15
C GLN A 142 -13.75 -7.27 3.31
N ARG A 143 -12.68 -6.68 3.84
CA ARG A 143 -12.77 -5.68 4.91
C ARG A 143 -13.35 -4.36 4.40
N ALA A 144 -13.00 -3.93 3.18
CA ALA A 144 -13.61 -2.75 2.56
C ALA A 144 -15.12 -2.93 2.38
N LEU A 145 -15.56 -4.09 1.87
CA LEU A 145 -16.98 -4.45 1.73
C LEU A 145 -17.71 -4.55 3.08
N ALA A 146 -16.99 -4.86 4.15
CA ALA A 146 -17.53 -4.86 5.52
C ALA A 146 -17.58 -3.46 6.17
N GLY A 147 -17.37 -2.38 5.40
CA GLY A 147 -17.49 -0.99 5.87
C GLY A 147 -16.18 -0.34 6.32
N GLU A 148 -15.02 -0.99 6.11
CA GLU A 148 -13.72 -0.46 6.54
C GLU A 148 -12.92 0.21 5.39
N MET A 149 -13.57 0.55 4.27
CA MET A 149 -12.91 1.18 3.12
C MET A 149 -12.31 2.53 3.46
N GLU A 150 -13.09 3.44 4.06
CA GLU A 150 -12.60 4.78 4.42
C GLU A 150 -11.37 4.75 5.31
N ALA A 151 -11.35 3.83 6.27
CA ALA A 151 -10.21 3.67 7.17
C ALA A 151 -8.97 3.18 6.42
N GLN A 152 -9.11 2.25 5.47
CA GLN A 152 -8.01 1.80 4.62
C GLN A 152 -7.51 2.91 3.70
N THR A 153 -8.42 3.70 3.09
CA THR A 153 -8.10 4.86 2.25
C THR A 153 -7.31 5.90 3.03
N ARG A 154 -7.77 6.26 4.22
CA ARG A 154 -7.08 7.23 5.07
C ARG A 154 -5.67 6.75 5.42
N LEU A 155 -5.51 5.50 5.85
CA LEU A 155 -4.21 4.94 6.23
C LEU A 155 -3.19 5.01 5.11
N ILE A 156 -3.58 4.63 3.89
CA ILE A 156 -2.62 4.65 2.77
C ILE A 156 -2.26 6.07 2.37
N ARG A 157 -3.21 7.01 2.35
CA ARG A 157 -2.96 8.42 2.05
C ARG A 157 -2.05 9.08 3.10
N GLU A 158 -2.29 8.84 4.39
CA GLU A 158 -1.42 9.30 5.47
C GLU A 158 0.01 8.77 5.33
N GLN A 159 0.16 7.47 5.01
CA GLN A 159 1.48 6.86 4.80
C GLN A 159 2.20 7.47 3.59
N MET A 160 1.51 7.65 2.48
CA MET A 160 2.09 8.25 1.28
C MET A 160 2.50 9.71 1.53
N GLY A 161 1.66 10.49 2.22
CA GLY A 161 1.99 11.86 2.62
C GLY A 161 3.24 11.93 3.51
N SER A 162 3.39 10.99 4.46
CA SER A 162 4.58 10.86 5.29
C SER A 162 5.83 10.54 4.46
N LEU A 163 5.76 9.58 3.55
CA LEU A 163 6.87 9.19 2.67
C LEU A 163 7.29 10.33 1.75
N LEU A 164 6.33 11.08 1.21
CA LEU A 164 6.62 12.27 0.41
C LEU A 164 7.37 13.32 1.22
N GLY A 165 6.90 13.61 2.43
CA GLY A 165 7.58 14.54 3.34
C GLY A 165 8.99 14.06 3.71
N ASP A 166 9.19 12.76 3.91
CA ASP A 166 10.50 12.17 4.18
C ASP A 166 11.45 12.31 2.99
N ALA A 167 10.98 12.01 1.78
CA ALA A 167 11.76 12.15 0.55
C ALA A 167 12.13 13.62 0.28
N CYS A 168 11.17 14.53 0.45
CA CYS A 168 11.41 15.97 0.32
C CYS A 168 12.46 16.48 1.32
N ARG A 169 12.39 16.05 2.59
CA ARG A 169 13.40 16.41 3.59
C ARG A 169 14.78 15.88 3.25
N GLN A 170 14.89 14.64 2.78
CA GLN A 170 16.16 14.03 2.37
C GLN A 170 16.79 14.77 1.19
N ALA A 171 15.97 15.22 0.23
CA ALA A 171 16.43 15.95 -0.96
C ALA A 171 16.62 17.45 -0.73
N GLY A 172 16.17 18.01 0.39
CA GLY A 172 16.14 19.47 0.61
C GLY A 172 15.14 20.19 -0.30
N VAL A 173 14.10 19.51 -0.76
CA VAL A 173 13.04 20.01 -1.63
C VAL A 173 11.82 20.43 -0.80
N LEU A 174 11.24 21.57 -1.11
CA LEU A 174 9.98 21.99 -0.47
C LEU A 174 8.81 21.23 -1.09
N PRO A 175 7.92 20.59 -0.29
CA PRO A 175 6.80 19.80 -0.82
C PRO A 175 5.89 20.56 -1.78
N GLU A 176 5.67 21.85 -1.57
CA GLU A 176 4.87 22.71 -2.45
C GLU A 176 5.47 22.91 -3.85
N THR A 177 6.75 22.58 -4.04
CA THR A 177 7.41 22.63 -5.37
C THR A 177 7.30 21.30 -6.14
N VAL A 178 6.69 20.28 -5.56
CA VAL A 178 6.35 19.05 -6.26
C VAL A 178 5.24 19.34 -7.26
N GLY A 179 5.55 19.28 -8.57
CA GLY A 179 4.61 19.60 -9.63
C GLY A 179 3.77 18.41 -10.09
N VAL A 180 4.29 17.19 -9.96
CA VAL A 180 3.62 15.97 -10.42
C VAL A 180 3.74 14.86 -9.37
N ILE A 181 2.65 14.16 -9.11
CA ILE A 181 2.61 12.94 -8.31
C ILE A 181 2.02 11.83 -9.18
N SER A 182 2.83 10.83 -9.53
CA SER A 182 2.37 9.65 -10.26
C SER A 182 2.20 8.47 -9.31
N VAL A 183 1.15 7.68 -9.52
CA VAL A 183 0.80 6.56 -8.64
C VAL A 183 0.57 5.31 -9.46
N VAL A 184 1.31 4.25 -9.14
CA VAL A 184 1.07 2.89 -9.63
C VAL A 184 0.77 1.95 -8.45
N GLY A 185 0.25 0.79 -8.77
CA GLY A 185 -0.07 -0.29 -7.85
C GLY A 185 -1.04 -1.27 -8.50
N ASN A 186 -1.31 -2.38 -7.84
CA ASN A 186 -2.34 -3.29 -8.33
C ASN A 186 -3.75 -2.65 -8.22
N PRO A 187 -4.76 -3.15 -8.96
CA PRO A 187 -6.08 -2.50 -9.04
C PRO A 187 -6.74 -2.26 -7.68
N CYS A 188 -6.58 -3.18 -6.73
CA CYS A 188 -7.13 -3.01 -5.38
C CYS A 188 -6.44 -1.87 -4.62
N MET A 189 -5.11 -1.78 -4.70
CA MET A 189 -4.37 -0.73 -4.00
C MET A 189 -4.68 0.65 -4.58
N GLN A 190 -4.80 0.77 -5.89
CA GLN A 190 -5.22 2.02 -6.53
C GLN A 190 -6.65 2.42 -6.13
N GLN A 191 -7.61 1.49 -6.17
CA GLN A 191 -8.99 1.79 -5.78
C GLN A 191 -9.09 2.21 -4.32
N LEU A 192 -8.42 1.51 -3.40
CA LEU A 192 -8.38 1.90 -1.98
C LEU A 192 -7.70 3.27 -1.77
N PHE A 193 -6.65 3.58 -2.52
CA PHE A 193 -6.01 4.89 -2.48
C PHE A 193 -6.95 6.00 -2.95
N LEU A 194 -7.68 5.78 -4.05
CA LEU A 194 -8.61 6.75 -4.61
C LEU A 194 -9.93 6.85 -3.84
N GLY A 195 -10.22 5.92 -2.93
CA GLY A 195 -11.48 5.85 -2.21
C GLY A 195 -12.60 5.24 -3.05
N ILE A 196 -12.26 4.38 -4.00
CA ILE A 196 -13.20 3.65 -4.86
C ILE A 196 -13.44 2.27 -4.25
N MET A 197 -14.71 1.91 -4.04
CA MET A 197 -15.08 0.60 -3.49
C MET A 197 -14.64 -0.53 -4.44
N PRO A 198 -13.80 -1.48 -3.98
CA PRO A 198 -13.25 -2.53 -4.84
C PRO A 198 -14.19 -3.74 -5.01
N GLU A 199 -15.51 -3.54 -5.06
CA GLU A 199 -16.49 -4.63 -5.18
C GLU A 199 -16.42 -5.34 -6.54
N ASN A 200 -16.03 -4.62 -7.60
CA ASN A 200 -15.79 -5.15 -8.93
C ASN A 200 -14.71 -6.24 -8.94
N LEU A 201 -13.71 -6.13 -8.06
CA LEU A 201 -12.63 -7.11 -7.93
C LEU A 201 -13.03 -8.37 -7.15
N ALA A 202 -14.18 -8.34 -6.47
CA ALA A 202 -14.75 -9.51 -5.78
C ALA A 202 -15.71 -10.32 -6.63
N LYS A 203 -16.07 -9.84 -7.83
CA LYS A 203 -17.11 -10.43 -8.68
C LYS A 203 -16.60 -10.67 -10.09
N ILE A 204 -16.90 -11.83 -10.67
CA ILE A 204 -16.60 -12.12 -12.08
C ILE A 204 -17.39 -11.12 -12.95
N PRO A 205 -16.77 -10.48 -13.96
CA PRO A 205 -15.48 -10.83 -14.60
C PRO A 205 -14.26 -10.11 -14.02
N PHE A 206 -14.31 -9.56 -12.80
CA PHE A 206 -13.21 -8.82 -12.17
C PHE A 206 -12.79 -7.60 -13.01
N ALA A 207 -13.75 -6.85 -13.53
CA ALA A 207 -13.48 -5.74 -14.44
C ALA A 207 -12.72 -4.60 -13.73
N PRO A 208 -11.61 -4.09 -14.27
CA PRO A 208 -10.94 -2.94 -13.70
C PRO A 208 -11.80 -1.68 -13.84
N VAL A 209 -11.66 -0.74 -12.92
CA VAL A 209 -12.33 0.58 -12.97
C VAL A 209 -11.48 1.61 -13.69
N LEU A 210 -10.19 1.59 -13.43
CA LEU A 210 -9.22 2.56 -13.98
C LEU A 210 -8.64 2.03 -15.29
N THR A 211 -9.37 2.16 -16.39
CA THR A 211 -8.95 1.65 -17.72
C THR A 211 -8.23 2.70 -18.57
N LYS A 212 -8.10 3.93 -18.08
CA LYS A 212 -7.40 5.04 -18.74
C LYS A 212 -6.54 5.77 -17.73
N ALA A 213 -5.45 6.37 -18.22
CA ALA A 213 -4.69 7.31 -17.41
C ALA A 213 -5.55 8.55 -17.12
N GLU A 214 -5.55 8.98 -15.88
CA GLU A 214 -6.27 10.18 -15.46
C GLU A 214 -5.29 11.18 -14.84
N VAL A 215 -5.54 12.45 -15.09
CA VAL A 215 -4.78 13.57 -14.51
C VAL A 215 -5.77 14.45 -13.76
N GLY A 216 -5.54 14.60 -12.47
CA GLY A 216 -6.33 15.43 -11.57
C GLY A 216 -5.45 16.34 -10.71
N GLU A 217 -6.05 17.04 -9.76
CA GLU A 217 -5.32 17.83 -8.77
C GLU A 217 -5.01 16.96 -7.53
N ALA A 218 -3.79 17.07 -7.03
CA ALA A 218 -3.33 16.27 -5.89
C ALA A 218 -3.72 16.86 -4.52
N GLY A 219 -4.11 18.13 -4.46
CA GLY A 219 -4.26 18.91 -3.22
C GLY A 219 -5.20 18.29 -2.19
N ASP A 220 -6.28 17.64 -2.61
CA ASP A 220 -7.23 16.99 -1.70
C ASP A 220 -6.64 15.73 -1.03
N ILE A 221 -5.66 15.09 -1.67
CA ILE A 221 -5.01 13.88 -1.16
C ILE A 221 -3.67 14.22 -0.50
N PHE A 222 -2.93 15.15 -1.09
CA PHE A 222 -1.64 15.63 -0.62
C PHE A 222 -1.68 17.14 -0.33
N PRO A 223 -2.22 17.57 0.82
CA PRO A 223 -2.35 19.01 1.13
C PRO A 223 -1.01 19.77 1.15
N CYS A 224 0.11 19.08 1.33
CA CYS A 224 1.46 19.66 1.25
C CYS A 224 1.90 19.99 -0.19
N CYS A 225 1.19 19.46 -1.20
CA CYS A 225 1.48 19.69 -2.62
C CYS A 225 0.21 20.19 -3.34
N PRO A 226 -0.33 21.36 -2.94
CA PRO A 226 -1.68 21.80 -3.34
C PRO A 226 -1.84 22.03 -4.84
N HIS A 227 -0.74 22.23 -5.54
CA HIS A 227 -0.71 22.51 -6.98
C HIS A 227 -0.13 21.38 -7.81
N ALA A 228 0.15 20.23 -7.22
CA ALA A 228 0.66 19.10 -7.96
C ALA A 228 -0.43 18.45 -8.83
N ALA A 229 -0.08 18.00 -10.02
CA ALA A 229 -0.93 17.12 -10.80
C ALA A 229 -0.84 15.69 -10.23
N LEU A 230 -1.96 15.06 -9.98
CA LEU A 230 -2.04 13.64 -9.64
C LEU A 230 -2.27 12.83 -10.92
N VAL A 231 -1.35 11.94 -11.25
CA VAL A 231 -1.44 11.05 -12.40
C VAL A 231 -1.68 9.63 -11.94
N THR A 232 -2.78 9.03 -12.37
CA THR A 232 -3.04 7.61 -12.17
C THR A 232 -2.80 6.85 -13.47
N VAL A 233 -2.05 5.75 -13.38
CA VAL A 233 -1.73 4.88 -14.50
C VAL A 233 -2.84 3.83 -14.65
N PRO A 234 -3.26 3.44 -15.87
CA PRO A 234 -4.38 2.53 -16.06
C PRO A 234 -4.06 1.09 -15.64
N ASP A 235 -5.12 0.38 -15.24
CA ASP A 235 -5.11 -1.07 -15.06
C ASP A 235 -5.34 -1.79 -16.40
N ILE A 236 -4.77 -2.99 -16.55
CA ILE A 236 -4.97 -3.85 -17.73
C ILE A 236 -6.18 -4.78 -17.49
N SER A 237 -6.28 -5.36 -16.31
CA SER A 237 -7.36 -6.25 -15.90
C SER A 237 -7.56 -6.19 -14.39
N GLY A 238 -8.55 -6.91 -13.86
CA GLY A 238 -8.89 -6.86 -12.44
C GLY A 238 -7.76 -7.22 -11.49
N TYR A 239 -6.77 -7.97 -11.94
CA TYR A 239 -5.60 -8.39 -11.15
C TYR A 239 -4.27 -8.10 -11.84
N VAL A 240 -4.26 -7.33 -12.92
CA VAL A 240 -3.04 -6.82 -13.58
C VAL A 240 -3.16 -5.32 -13.64
N GLY A 241 -2.43 -4.65 -12.78
CA GLY A 241 -2.59 -3.24 -12.49
C GLY A 241 -1.58 -2.32 -13.16
N ALA A 242 -1.59 -1.10 -12.69
CA ALA A 242 -0.70 -0.04 -13.12
C ALA A 242 0.77 -0.30 -12.77
N ASP A 243 1.05 -1.08 -11.73
CA ASP A 243 2.37 -1.62 -11.41
C ASP A 243 2.95 -2.40 -12.59
N THR A 244 2.18 -3.33 -13.16
CA THR A 244 2.57 -4.08 -14.36
C THR A 244 2.74 -3.17 -15.58
N VAL A 245 1.86 -2.16 -15.76
CA VAL A 245 2.04 -1.15 -16.82
C VAL A 245 3.33 -0.37 -16.62
N GLY A 246 3.62 0.03 -15.38
CA GLY A 246 4.89 0.67 -15.04
C GLY A 246 6.11 -0.20 -15.39
N CYS A 247 6.06 -1.49 -15.10
CA CYS A 247 7.11 -2.46 -15.44
C CYS A 247 7.29 -2.60 -16.97
N VAL A 248 6.20 -2.63 -17.75
CA VAL A 248 6.26 -2.67 -19.21
C VAL A 248 6.95 -1.42 -19.76
N LEU A 249 6.55 -0.23 -19.28
CA LEU A 249 7.16 1.04 -19.71
C LEU A 249 8.63 1.15 -19.31
N ALA A 250 8.97 0.79 -18.06
CA ALA A 250 10.33 0.86 -17.55
C ALA A 250 11.28 -0.10 -18.26
N SER A 251 10.81 -1.30 -18.62
CA SER A 251 11.61 -2.29 -19.35
C SER A 251 11.70 -2.00 -20.85
N GLY A 252 10.88 -1.10 -21.39
CA GLY A 252 10.79 -0.82 -22.83
C GLY A 252 10.16 -1.96 -23.64
N LEU A 253 9.47 -2.90 -23.00
CA LEU A 253 8.86 -4.04 -23.68
C LEU A 253 7.84 -3.62 -24.74
N ASP A 254 7.17 -2.49 -24.52
CA ASP A 254 6.25 -1.85 -25.47
C ASP A 254 6.92 -1.37 -26.78
N ARG A 255 8.25 -1.28 -26.81
CA ARG A 255 9.06 -0.87 -27.95
C ARG A 255 9.88 -2.01 -28.56
N GLU A 256 9.95 -3.15 -27.85
CA GLU A 256 10.70 -4.32 -28.28
C GLU A 256 10.12 -4.97 -29.53
N GLU A 257 10.97 -5.37 -30.48
CA GLU A 257 10.59 -6.14 -31.67
C GLU A 257 10.49 -7.64 -31.37
N LYS A 258 11.41 -8.12 -30.53
CA LYS A 258 11.47 -9.53 -30.13
C LYS A 258 10.43 -9.84 -29.08
N ARG A 259 9.87 -11.05 -29.14
CA ARG A 259 9.01 -11.53 -28.06
C ARG A 259 9.83 -11.70 -26.79
N THR A 260 9.45 -10.95 -25.78
CA THR A 260 10.10 -10.89 -24.48
C THR A 260 9.11 -11.28 -23.40
N LEU A 261 9.56 -12.00 -22.40
CA LEU A 261 8.80 -12.34 -21.20
C LEU A 261 9.28 -11.45 -20.04
N LEU A 262 8.36 -10.63 -19.52
CA LEU A 262 8.51 -9.91 -18.28
C LEU A 262 7.82 -10.72 -17.18
N VAL A 263 8.49 -10.89 -16.04
CA VAL A 263 7.94 -11.55 -14.84
C VAL A 263 8.15 -10.63 -13.66
N ASP A 264 7.07 -10.21 -13.04
CA ASP A 264 7.06 -9.49 -11.77
C ASP A 264 6.79 -10.49 -10.65
N ILE A 265 7.75 -10.60 -9.71
CA ILE A 265 7.67 -11.56 -8.60
C ILE A 265 7.46 -10.77 -7.31
N GLY A 266 6.21 -10.66 -6.92
CA GLY A 266 5.79 -10.01 -5.67
C GLY A 266 4.94 -10.93 -4.78
N THR A 267 4.04 -10.34 -4.03
CA THR A 267 2.99 -11.06 -3.27
C THR A 267 2.08 -11.85 -4.22
N ASN A 268 1.84 -11.32 -5.41
CA ASN A 268 1.30 -12.04 -6.57
C ASN A 268 2.42 -12.17 -7.60
N GLY A 269 2.16 -12.90 -8.68
CA GLY A 269 3.08 -12.98 -9.81
C GLY A 269 2.37 -12.51 -11.07
N GLU A 270 2.86 -11.44 -11.66
CA GLU A 270 2.35 -10.92 -12.93
C GLU A 270 3.33 -11.26 -14.05
N MET A 271 2.80 -11.66 -15.19
CA MET A 271 3.60 -12.01 -16.37
C MET A 271 3.06 -11.28 -17.59
N VAL A 272 3.99 -10.74 -18.39
CA VAL A 272 3.70 -10.12 -19.68
C VAL A 272 4.57 -10.80 -20.73
N LEU A 273 3.95 -11.45 -21.69
CA LEU A 273 4.64 -12.06 -22.84
C LEU A 273 4.24 -11.31 -24.12
N GLY A 274 5.21 -10.76 -24.81
CA GLY A 274 4.92 -10.09 -26.07
C GLY A 274 6.03 -9.22 -26.61
N ASN A 275 5.64 -8.29 -27.45
CA ASN A 275 6.46 -7.28 -28.08
C ASN A 275 5.60 -6.04 -28.40
N ARG A 276 6.17 -5.03 -29.11
CA ARG A 276 5.46 -3.81 -29.49
C ARG A 276 4.16 -4.01 -30.28
N GLU A 277 3.97 -5.16 -30.92
CA GLU A 277 2.77 -5.41 -31.75
C GLU A 277 1.63 -6.01 -30.92
N ARG A 278 1.98 -6.89 -29.97
CA ARG A 278 1.00 -7.59 -29.15
C ARG A 278 1.63 -8.08 -27.85
N MET A 279 0.91 -7.86 -26.75
CA MET A 279 1.21 -8.40 -25.43
C MET A 279 0.04 -9.21 -24.89
N ILE A 280 0.36 -10.27 -24.17
CA ILE A 280 -0.58 -11.09 -23.41
C ILE A 280 -0.15 -11.01 -21.95
N VAL A 281 -1.08 -10.77 -21.06
CA VAL A 281 -0.81 -10.65 -19.63
C VAL A 281 -1.58 -11.70 -18.84
N CYS A 282 -0.99 -12.14 -17.74
CA CYS A 282 -1.69 -12.94 -16.75
C CYS A 282 -1.17 -12.63 -15.35
N ALA A 283 -2.01 -12.83 -14.35
CA ALA A 283 -1.64 -12.79 -12.96
C ALA A 283 -1.86 -14.17 -12.32
N THR A 284 -0.99 -14.52 -11.40
CA THR A 284 -1.15 -15.71 -10.57
C THR A 284 -1.05 -15.33 -9.09
N ALA A 285 -1.86 -15.98 -8.26
CA ALA A 285 -1.68 -15.89 -6.82
C ALA A 285 -0.40 -16.65 -6.45
N ALA A 286 0.75 -15.99 -6.53
CA ALA A 286 2.02 -16.54 -6.06
C ALA A 286 1.96 -16.76 -4.54
N GLY A 287 1.24 -15.87 -3.86
CA GLY A 287 0.96 -15.91 -2.44
C GLY A 287 2.21 -15.76 -1.57
N PRO A 288 2.05 -15.44 -0.31
CA PRO A 288 3.14 -15.48 0.65
C PRO A 288 3.50 -16.96 0.92
N ALA A 289 4.37 -17.53 0.08
CA ALA A 289 4.75 -18.94 0.18
C ALA A 289 5.55 -19.22 1.46
N LEU A 290 6.35 -18.26 1.90
CA LEU A 290 7.26 -18.40 3.05
C LEU A 290 6.89 -17.48 4.21
N GLU A 291 6.01 -16.50 4.01
CA GLU A 291 5.71 -15.42 4.96
C GLU A 291 4.72 -15.80 6.08
N GLY A 292 4.37 -17.05 6.20
CA GLY A 292 3.63 -17.57 7.34
C GLY A 292 2.13 -17.29 7.35
N ALA A 293 1.53 -16.86 6.24
CA ALA A 293 0.08 -16.69 6.17
C ALA A 293 -0.67 -18.02 6.23
N LYS A 294 -0.06 -19.10 5.72
CA LYS A 294 -0.65 -20.45 5.65
C LYS A 294 0.24 -21.55 6.24
N ILE A 295 1.48 -21.26 6.56
CA ILE A 295 2.41 -22.24 7.14
C ILE A 295 2.73 -21.89 8.59
N ARG A 296 2.82 -22.91 9.45
CA ARG A 296 2.97 -22.76 10.91
C ARG A 296 4.22 -21.99 11.33
N PHE A 297 5.32 -22.16 10.60
CA PHE A 297 6.61 -21.56 10.89
C PHE A 297 7.10 -20.63 9.78
N GLY A 298 6.16 -20.05 9.02
CA GLY A 298 6.52 -19.06 8.02
C GLY A 298 7.05 -17.78 8.64
N MET A 299 7.99 -17.16 7.96
CA MET A 299 8.65 -15.94 8.38
C MET A 299 8.57 -14.92 7.24
N ARG A 300 8.28 -13.68 7.58
CA ARG A 300 8.43 -12.56 6.65
C ARG A 300 9.90 -12.20 6.51
N GLY A 301 10.27 -11.47 5.45
CA GLY A 301 11.60 -10.92 5.32
C GLY A 301 11.91 -10.03 6.52
N GLU A 302 12.76 -10.50 7.41
CA GLU A 302 13.30 -9.76 8.54
C GLU A 302 14.82 -9.64 8.36
N PRO A 303 15.43 -8.55 8.84
CA PRO A 303 16.89 -8.46 8.88
C PRO A 303 17.44 -9.62 9.71
N GLY A 304 18.33 -10.41 9.12
CA GLY A 304 19.02 -11.52 9.79
C GLY A 304 20.03 -11.04 10.81
#